data_699c4a7da609bf0b70583bb36ec1b8cc
#
_entry.id   699c4a7da609bf0b70583bb36ec1b8cc
#
_cell.length_a   1.000
_cell.length_b   1.000
_cell.length_c   1.000
_cell.angle_alpha   90.00
_cell.angle_beta   90.00
_cell.angle_gamma   90.00
#
_symmetry.space_group_name_H-M   'P 1'
#
loop_
_entity.id
_entity.type
_entity.pdbx_description
1 polymer ?
#
loop_
_entity_poly.entity_id
_entity_poly.type
_entity_poly.pdbx_seq_one_letter_code
_entity_poly.pdbx_strand_id
1 'polypeptide(L)'
;MEIKRFLHGGEETYRCLALDVSPRLAVLLFPHPGERRAGGFLFPAGSRTYGFFWARRHYLLYVLHGPDGGLIAHRFDVVDEVRLGPGRVEYLDLALDVWVDPSGRAWTEDEDEVVELFSQGLLSPQRLSLIERTQRLLLARHRRIAAEAGDELRRLGQMHGNVG
;
A
#
# COMPACT_ATOMS: atom_id res chain seq x y z
N MET A 1 -8.15 2.60 -12.12
CA MET A 1 -8.69 3.51 -11.09
C MET A 1 -8.69 2.80 -9.75
N GLU A 2 -8.14 3.44 -8.74
CA GLU A 2 -8.18 2.99 -7.34
C GLU A 2 -9.30 3.74 -6.61
N ILE A 3 -10.11 3.02 -5.82
CA ILE A 3 -11.18 3.57 -4.98
C ILE A 3 -10.94 3.15 -3.54
N LYS A 4 -10.63 4.13 -2.70
CA LYS A 4 -10.42 3.98 -1.26
C LYS A 4 -11.68 4.41 -0.52
N ARG A 5 -12.33 3.47 0.16
CA ARG A 5 -13.50 3.75 1.03
C ARG A 5 -13.06 3.89 2.48
N PHE A 6 -13.72 4.75 3.22
CA PHE A 6 -13.42 5.03 4.63
C PHE A 6 -14.48 4.49 5.58
N LEU A 7 -14.07 4.14 6.80
CA LEU A 7 -14.97 3.64 7.85
C LEU A 7 -16.02 4.68 8.29
N HIS A 8 -15.67 5.96 8.26
CA HIS A 8 -16.59 7.05 8.58
C HIS A 8 -17.54 7.41 7.43
N GLY A 9 -17.47 6.68 6.32
CA GLY A 9 -18.21 6.97 5.08
C GLY A 9 -17.41 7.84 4.12
N GLY A 10 -17.83 7.83 2.86
CA GLY A 10 -17.11 8.52 1.80
C GLY A 10 -16.04 7.66 1.15
N GLU A 11 -15.52 8.19 0.05
CA GLU A 11 -14.48 7.53 -0.75
C GLU A 11 -13.56 8.55 -1.42
N GLU A 12 -12.37 8.12 -1.72
CA GLU A 12 -11.41 8.84 -2.60
C GLU A 12 -11.09 7.99 -3.80
N THR A 13 -10.96 8.63 -4.95
CA THR A 13 -10.62 7.98 -6.22
C THR A 13 -9.31 8.50 -6.76
N TYR A 14 -8.42 7.58 -7.12
CA TYR A 14 -7.12 7.90 -7.69
C TYR A 14 -6.99 7.34 -9.11
N ARG A 15 -6.52 8.19 -10.02
CA ARG A 15 -6.16 7.77 -11.39
C ARG A 15 -4.80 7.10 -11.37
N CYS A 16 -4.69 6.00 -12.10
CA CYS A 16 -3.48 5.20 -12.17
C CYS A 16 -3.40 4.47 -13.52
N LEU A 17 -2.23 3.95 -13.82
CA LEU A 17 -2.00 3.08 -14.97
C LEU A 17 -1.98 1.63 -14.50
N ALA A 18 -2.74 0.76 -15.13
CA ALA A 18 -2.69 -0.66 -14.85
C ALA A 18 -1.48 -1.28 -15.54
N LEU A 19 -0.57 -1.88 -14.76
CA LEU A 19 0.58 -2.63 -15.28
C LEU A 19 0.24 -4.10 -15.46
N ASP A 20 -0.50 -4.67 -14.51
CA ASP A 20 -1.02 -6.03 -14.57
C ASP A 20 -2.30 -6.12 -13.75
N VAL A 21 -3.27 -6.88 -14.23
CA VAL A 21 -4.53 -7.13 -13.51
C VAL A 21 -4.94 -8.58 -13.73
N SER A 22 -5.02 -9.31 -12.63
CA SER A 22 -5.52 -10.68 -12.59
C SER A 22 -6.60 -10.81 -11.50
N PRO A 23 -7.33 -11.94 -11.41
CA PRO A 23 -8.26 -12.15 -10.31
C PRO A 23 -7.63 -12.19 -8.92
N ARG A 24 -6.30 -12.33 -8.81
CA ARG A 24 -5.57 -12.47 -7.55
C ARG A 24 -4.78 -11.22 -7.15
N LEU A 25 -4.28 -10.49 -8.14
CA LEU A 25 -3.38 -9.35 -7.93
C LEU A 25 -3.61 -8.31 -9.01
N ALA A 26 -3.69 -7.05 -8.61
CA ALA A 26 -3.55 -5.92 -9.49
C ALA A 26 -2.27 -5.14 -9.13
N VAL A 27 -1.49 -4.76 -10.14
CA VAL A 27 -0.33 -3.90 -10.01
C VAL A 27 -0.60 -2.60 -10.76
N LEU A 28 -0.62 -1.49 -10.04
CA LEU A 28 -0.96 -0.18 -10.57
C LEU A 28 0.22 0.78 -10.41
N LEU A 29 0.38 1.69 -11.37
CA LEU A 29 1.39 2.74 -11.34
C LEU A 29 0.73 4.11 -11.14
N PHE A 30 1.23 4.85 -10.16
CA PHE A 30 0.85 6.23 -9.84
C PHE A 30 2.07 7.14 -10.07
N PRO A 31 2.12 7.87 -11.19
CA PRO A 31 3.17 8.86 -11.40
C PRO A 31 2.91 10.11 -10.55
N HIS A 32 3.96 10.69 -10.02
CA HIS A 32 3.91 11.93 -9.25
C HIS A 32 4.49 13.09 -10.07
N PRO A 33 3.67 13.93 -10.67
CA PRO A 33 4.17 15.06 -11.45
C PRO A 33 4.78 16.16 -10.58
N GLY A 34 4.39 16.24 -9.31
CA GLY A 34 4.88 17.23 -8.35
C GLY A 34 5.50 16.61 -7.11
N GLU A 35 6.19 17.42 -6.33
CA GLU A 35 6.75 17.02 -5.05
C GLU A 35 5.65 16.70 -4.02
N ARG A 36 5.86 15.67 -3.20
CA ARG A 36 4.97 15.27 -2.11
C ARG A 36 5.77 14.90 -0.86
N ARG A 37 5.11 14.97 0.31
CA ARG A 37 5.63 14.48 1.58
C ARG A 37 4.62 13.57 2.25
N ALA A 38 5.08 12.43 2.75
CA ALA A 38 4.29 11.50 3.54
C ALA A 38 5.21 10.58 4.35
N GLY A 39 4.77 10.15 5.55
CA GLY A 39 5.53 9.22 6.40
C GLY A 39 6.93 9.70 6.79
N GLY A 40 7.18 11.00 6.79
CA GLY A 40 8.52 11.57 7.03
C GLY A 40 9.45 11.54 5.81
N PHE A 41 8.96 11.09 4.64
CA PHE A 41 9.73 11.04 3.40
C PHE A 41 9.37 12.19 2.46
N LEU A 42 10.35 12.61 1.68
CA LEU A 42 10.19 13.51 0.56
C LEU A 42 10.14 12.69 -0.75
N PHE A 43 9.11 12.91 -1.55
CA PHE A 43 8.97 12.35 -2.89
C PHE A 43 9.14 13.48 -3.91
N PRO A 44 10.31 13.57 -4.57
CA PRO A 44 10.54 14.60 -5.60
C PRO A 44 9.58 14.45 -6.78
N ALA A 45 9.38 15.52 -7.53
CA ALA A 45 8.68 15.47 -8.82
C ALA A 45 9.31 14.39 -9.72
N GLY A 46 8.48 13.60 -10.40
CA GLY A 46 8.93 12.46 -11.21
C GLY A 46 9.06 11.14 -10.45
N SER A 47 8.79 11.13 -9.14
CA SER A 47 8.67 9.89 -8.36
C SER A 47 7.53 9.01 -8.88
N ARG A 48 7.60 7.72 -8.61
CA ARG A 48 6.62 6.71 -9.02
C ARG A 48 6.23 5.86 -7.84
N THR A 49 4.94 5.62 -7.67
CA THR A 49 4.42 4.65 -6.70
C THR A 49 3.84 3.46 -7.44
N TYR A 50 4.28 2.27 -7.07
CA TYR A 50 3.72 1.01 -7.55
C TYR A 50 2.84 0.44 -6.46
N GLY A 51 1.53 0.31 -6.73
CA GLY A 51 0.55 -0.25 -5.81
C GLY A 51 0.28 -1.71 -6.10
N PHE A 52 0.33 -2.55 -5.08
CA PHE A 52 0.03 -3.97 -5.13
C PHE A 52 -1.25 -4.25 -4.35
N PHE A 53 -2.26 -4.77 -5.02
CA PHE A 53 -3.59 -5.04 -4.49
C PHE A 53 -3.89 -6.53 -4.63
N TRP A 54 -3.80 -7.28 -3.53
CA TRP A 54 -4.11 -8.71 -3.50
C TRP A 54 -5.55 -8.94 -3.07
N ALA A 55 -6.31 -9.71 -3.84
CA ALA A 55 -7.73 -9.97 -3.59
C ALA A 55 -8.02 -10.66 -2.25
N ARG A 56 -7.04 -11.38 -1.69
CA ARG A 56 -7.21 -12.20 -0.47
C ARG A 56 -6.29 -11.82 0.67
N ARG A 57 -5.70 -10.62 0.63
CA ARG A 57 -4.87 -10.10 1.72
C ARG A 57 -5.58 -8.92 2.38
N HIS A 58 -5.28 -8.70 3.66
CA HIS A 58 -5.81 -7.56 4.42
C HIS A 58 -4.80 -6.42 4.50
N TYR A 59 -3.96 -6.29 3.50
CA TYR A 59 -3.03 -5.19 3.32
C TYR A 59 -2.79 -4.94 1.84
N LEU A 60 -2.45 -3.70 1.55
CA LEU A 60 -1.89 -3.26 0.27
C LEU A 60 -0.42 -2.94 0.49
N LEU A 61 0.36 -2.90 -0.59
CA LEU A 61 1.72 -2.42 -0.57
C LEU A 61 1.90 -1.34 -1.63
N TYR A 62 2.44 -0.22 -1.21
CA TYR A 62 2.96 0.80 -2.11
C TYR A 62 4.49 0.79 -2.06
N VAL A 63 5.12 0.60 -3.21
CA VAL A 63 6.56 0.69 -3.41
C VAL A 63 6.85 2.05 -4.03
N LEU A 64 7.55 2.92 -3.29
CA LEU A 64 7.76 4.30 -3.67
C LEU A 64 9.19 4.50 -4.16
N HIS A 65 9.32 4.84 -5.44
CA HIS A 65 10.60 5.10 -6.10
C HIS A 65 10.75 6.58 -6.43
N GLY A 66 11.98 7.08 -6.28
CA GLY A 66 12.35 8.41 -6.76
C GLY A 66 12.43 8.49 -8.29
N PRO A 67 12.63 9.70 -8.84
CA PRO A 67 12.74 9.90 -10.28
C PRO A 67 13.94 9.18 -10.90
N ASP A 68 14.97 8.91 -10.12
CA ASP A 68 16.15 8.12 -10.51
C ASP A 68 15.91 6.59 -10.47
N GLY A 69 14.75 6.14 -10.01
CA GLY A 69 14.41 4.73 -9.84
C GLY A 69 14.85 4.13 -8.50
N GLY A 70 15.51 4.90 -7.62
CA GLY A 70 15.91 4.45 -6.30
C GLY A 70 14.71 4.29 -5.36
N LEU A 71 14.75 3.28 -4.49
CA LEU A 71 13.73 3.07 -3.47
C LEU A 71 13.75 4.20 -2.44
N ILE A 72 12.61 4.83 -2.19
CA ILE A 72 12.42 5.82 -1.13
C ILE A 72 11.83 5.14 0.11
N ALA A 73 10.76 4.37 -0.05
CA ALA A 73 10.09 3.69 1.04
C ALA A 73 9.15 2.60 0.54
N HIS A 74 8.74 1.73 1.46
CA HIS A 74 7.54 0.91 1.34
C HIS A 74 6.48 1.43 2.33
N ARG A 75 5.21 1.42 1.91
CA ARG A 75 4.07 1.65 2.79
C ARG A 75 3.07 0.53 2.63
N PHE A 76 2.67 -0.04 3.75
CA PHE A 76 1.59 -1.03 3.82
C PHE A 76 0.37 -0.38 4.46
N ASP A 77 -0.75 -0.42 3.79
CA ASP A 77 -2.03 0.02 4.33
C ASP A 77 -2.82 -1.23 4.74
N VAL A 78 -3.31 -1.26 5.97
CA VAL A 78 -4.20 -2.34 6.44
C VAL A 78 -5.60 -2.08 5.91
N VAL A 79 -6.17 -3.07 5.24
CA VAL A 79 -7.44 -2.94 4.51
C VAL A 79 -8.33 -4.16 4.68
N ASP A 80 -9.58 -3.98 4.30
CA ASP A 80 -10.57 -5.05 4.19
C ASP A 80 -11.32 -4.92 2.85
N GLU A 81 -12.07 -5.94 2.50
CA GLU A 81 -12.98 -5.94 1.35
C GLU A 81 -12.32 -5.54 0.01
N VAL A 82 -11.10 -6.04 -0.26
CA VAL A 82 -10.42 -5.78 -1.53
C VAL A 82 -11.18 -6.44 -2.68
N ARG A 83 -11.54 -5.66 -3.68
CA ARG A 83 -12.23 -6.09 -4.90
C ARG A 83 -11.44 -5.66 -6.12
N LEU A 84 -11.09 -6.63 -6.96
CA LEU A 84 -10.41 -6.41 -8.22
C LEU A 84 -11.41 -6.62 -9.36
N GLY A 85 -11.54 -5.64 -10.23
CA GLY A 85 -12.44 -5.70 -11.39
C GLY A 85 -11.88 -4.96 -12.60
N PRO A 86 -12.54 -5.04 -13.76
CA PRO A 86 -12.10 -4.36 -14.97
C PRO A 86 -11.98 -2.85 -14.74
N GLY A 87 -10.76 -2.31 -14.91
CA GLY A 87 -10.48 -0.88 -14.76
C GLY A 87 -10.64 -0.31 -13.36
N ARG A 88 -10.82 -1.16 -12.33
CA ARG A 88 -11.16 -0.70 -10.98
C ARG A 88 -10.60 -1.63 -9.90
N VAL A 89 -9.95 -1.04 -8.92
CA VAL A 89 -9.58 -1.66 -7.65
C VAL A 89 -10.29 -0.90 -6.53
N GLU A 90 -10.94 -1.61 -5.62
CA GLU A 90 -11.70 -1.02 -4.52
C GLU A 90 -11.38 -1.73 -3.21
N TYR A 91 -11.31 -0.98 -2.12
CA TYR A 91 -11.08 -1.54 -0.79
C TYR A 91 -11.62 -0.62 0.31
N LEU A 92 -11.75 -1.17 1.52
CA LEU A 92 -12.05 -0.42 2.74
C LEU A 92 -10.75 -0.18 3.51
N ASP A 93 -10.40 1.08 3.73
CA ASP A 93 -9.26 1.49 4.55
C ASP A 93 -9.55 1.27 6.04
N LEU A 94 -8.64 0.59 6.74
CA LEU A 94 -8.75 0.35 8.18
C LEU A 94 -7.82 1.26 9.02
N ALA A 95 -7.37 2.35 8.44
CA ALA A 95 -6.61 3.45 9.03
C ALA A 95 -5.15 3.16 9.39
N LEU A 96 -4.78 1.94 9.76
CA LEU A 96 -3.42 1.62 10.18
C LEU A 96 -2.46 1.49 9.00
N ASP A 97 -1.33 2.16 9.08
CA ASP A 97 -0.25 2.09 8.10
C ASP A 97 1.05 1.57 8.73
N VAL A 98 1.82 0.80 7.97
CA VAL A 98 3.19 0.41 8.32
C VAL A 98 4.15 0.93 7.25
N TRP A 99 5.09 1.76 7.66
CA TRP A 99 6.14 2.29 6.82
C TRP A 99 7.43 1.52 7.01
N VAL A 100 8.20 1.38 5.93
CA VAL A 100 9.52 0.75 5.96
C VAL A 100 10.48 1.60 5.15
N ASP A 101 11.60 2.00 5.76
CA ASP A 101 12.65 2.75 5.07
C ASP A 101 13.57 1.83 4.23
N PRO A 102 14.46 2.39 3.39
CA PRO A 102 15.36 1.57 2.58
C PRO A 102 16.31 0.65 3.36
N SER A 103 16.57 0.95 4.64
CA SER A 103 17.38 0.09 5.52
C SER A 103 16.63 -1.12 6.06
N GLY A 104 15.30 -1.15 5.88
CA GLY A 104 14.42 -2.19 6.41
C GLY A 104 13.89 -1.92 7.81
N ARG A 105 14.05 -0.68 8.32
CA ARG A 105 13.43 -0.25 9.57
C ARG A 105 11.94 -0.01 9.33
N ALA A 106 11.10 -0.67 10.13
CA ALA A 106 9.65 -0.57 10.05
C ALA A 106 9.09 0.16 11.27
N TRP A 107 8.02 0.94 11.04
CA TRP A 107 7.22 1.56 12.11
C TRP A 107 5.76 1.68 11.70
N THR A 108 4.90 1.82 12.70
CA THR A 108 3.45 1.94 12.51
C THR A 108 3.01 3.38 12.68
N GLU A 109 2.05 3.81 11.85
CA GLU A 109 1.35 5.09 11.97
C GLU A 109 -0.15 4.89 12.14
N ASP A 110 -0.83 5.89 12.72
CA ASP A 110 -2.28 5.98 12.88
C ASP A 110 -2.89 4.95 13.85
N GLU A 111 -2.11 4.43 14.81
CA GLU A 111 -2.63 3.58 15.89
C GLU A 111 -3.66 4.33 16.76
N ASP A 112 -3.48 5.62 16.98
CA ASP A 112 -4.40 6.50 17.70
C ASP A 112 -5.72 6.68 16.94
N GLU A 113 -5.69 6.79 15.62
CA GLU A 113 -6.89 6.82 14.77
C GLU A 113 -7.69 5.51 14.88
N VAL A 114 -7.03 4.37 14.91
CA VAL A 114 -7.67 3.07 15.12
C VAL A 114 -8.40 3.02 16.47
N VAL A 115 -7.76 3.50 17.53
CA VAL A 115 -8.38 3.57 18.87
C VAL A 115 -9.61 4.48 18.86
N GLU A 116 -9.53 5.62 18.21
CA GLU A 116 -10.64 6.57 18.10
C GLU A 116 -11.81 5.99 17.30
N LEU A 117 -11.56 5.38 16.15
CA LEU A 117 -12.59 4.74 15.33
C LEU A 117 -13.30 3.61 16.10
N PHE A 118 -12.56 2.84 16.89
CA PHE A 118 -13.13 1.82 17.75
C PHE A 118 -14.02 2.43 18.85
N SER A 119 -13.58 3.50 19.49
CA SER A 119 -14.36 4.20 20.52
C SER A 119 -15.63 4.84 19.98
N GLN A 120 -15.63 5.24 18.70
CA GLN A 120 -16.79 5.78 18.00
C GLN A 120 -17.77 4.70 17.50
N GLY A 121 -17.45 3.41 17.68
CA GLY A 121 -18.27 2.30 17.20
C GLY A 121 -18.17 2.05 15.68
N LEU A 122 -17.19 2.65 15.00
CA LEU A 122 -16.96 2.49 13.55
C LEU A 122 -16.10 1.27 13.21
N LEU A 123 -15.42 0.68 14.19
CA LEU A 123 -14.67 -0.57 14.08
C LEU A 123 -15.34 -1.64 14.94
N SER A 124 -15.69 -2.77 14.33
CA SER A 124 -16.13 -3.95 15.08
C SER A 124 -14.96 -4.60 15.84
N PRO A 125 -15.22 -5.36 16.92
CA PRO A 125 -14.16 -6.15 17.58
C PRO A 125 -13.44 -7.11 16.63
N GLN A 126 -14.14 -7.65 15.64
CA GLN A 126 -13.58 -8.53 14.62
C GLN A 126 -12.59 -7.79 13.70
N ARG A 127 -12.92 -6.58 13.26
CA ARG A 127 -12.02 -5.73 12.46
C ARG A 127 -10.84 -5.23 13.27
N LEU A 128 -11.04 -4.88 14.55
CA LEU A 128 -9.92 -4.52 15.42
C LEU A 128 -8.93 -5.67 15.55
N SER A 129 -9.41 -6.89 15.78
CA SER A 129 -8.59 -8.10 15.82
C SER A 129 -7.88 -8.36 14.49
N LEU A 130 -8.54 -8.11 13.36
CA LEU A 130 -7.95 -8.21 12.02
C LEU A 130 -6.79 -7.21 11.86
N ILE A 131 -6.97 -5.96 12.27
CA ILE A 131 -5.93 -4.92 12.23
C ILE A 131 -4.71 -5.36 13.03
N GLU A 132 -4.90 -5.80 14.26
CA GLU A 132 -3.81 -6.24 15.16
C GLU A 132 -3.03 -7.44 14.61
N ARG A 133 -3.72 -8.43 14.06
CA ARG A 133 -3.08 -9.60 13.44
C ARG A 133 -2.31 -9.21 12.18
N THR A 134 -2.88 -8.33 11.36
CA THR A 134 -2.24 -7.87 10.12
C THR A 134 -1.01 -7.03 10.44
N GLN A 135 -1.07 -6.15 11.43
CA GLN A 135 0.08 -5.37 11.91
C GLN A 135 1.23 -6.30 12.33
N ARG A 136 0.96 -7.32 13.15
CA ARG A 136 1.99 -8.29 13.57
C ARG A 136 2.59 -9.03 12.38
N LEU A 137 1.76 -9.44 11.43
CA LEU A 137 2.23 -10.10 10.22
C LEU A 137 3.15 -9.18 9.41
N LEU A 138 2.77 -7.93 9.22
CA LEU A 138 3.56 -6.96 8.45
C LEU A 138 4.90 -6.67 9.12
N LEU A 139 4.92 -6.42 10.43
CA LEU A 139 6.15 -6.18 11.18
C LEU A 139 7.12 -7.38 11.11
N ALA A 140 6.57 -8.61 11.07
CA ALA A 140 7.38 -9.83 10.98
C ALA A 140 7.82 -10.18 9.55
N ARG A 141 7.04 -9.80 8.51
CA ARG A 141 7.22 -10.33 7.15
C ARG A 141 7.37 -9.29 6.04
N HIS A 142 7.44 -8.01 6.36
CA HIS A 142 7.51 -6.95 5.34
C HIS A 142 8.63 -7.16 4.33
N ARG A 143 9.80 -7.66 4.74
CA ARG A 143 10.94 -7.90 3.84
C ARG A 143 10.63 -8.94 2.78
N ARG A 144 9.95 -10.02 3.17
CA ARG A 144 9.55 -11.09 2.25
C ARG A 144 8.48 -10.58 1.27
N ILE A 145 7.51 -9.83 1.75
CA ILE A 145 6.45 -9.26 0.91
C ILE A 145 7.04 -8.24 -0.07
N ALA A 146 7.95 -7.39 0.39
CA ALA A 146 8.65 -6.45 -0.47
C ALA A 146 9.50 -7.14 -1.55
N ALA A 147 10.14 -8.27 -1.23
CA ALA A 147 10.89 -9.07 -2.20
C ALA A 147 9.96 -9.69 -3.25
N GLU A 148 8.81 -10.22 -2.85
CA GLU A 148 7.77 -10.71 -3.77
C GLU A 148 7.32 -9.61 -4.75
N ALA A 149 7.05 -8.41 -4.24
CA ALA A 149 6.69 -7.27 -5.07
C ALA A 149 7.81 -6.84 -6.01
N GLY A 150 9.06 -6.83 -5.53
CA GLY A 150 10.23 -6.55 -6.36
C GLY A 150 10.41 -7.53 -7.51
N ASP A 151 10.19 -8.82 -7.27
CA ASP A 151 10.22 -9.86 -8.31
C ASP A 151 9.13 -9.59 -9.37
N GLU A 152 7.95 -9.21 -8.95
CA GLU A 152 6.86 -8.88 -9.85
C GLU A 152 7.15 -7.64 -10.70
N LEU A 153 7.73 -6.59 -10.11
CA LEU A 153 8.14 -5.39 -10.86
C LEU A 153 9.22 -5.71 -11.90
N ARG A 154 10.18 -6.59 -11.58
CA ARG A 154 11.18 -7.07 -12.55
C ARG A 154 10.53 -7.85 -13.68
N ARG A 155 9.58 -8.74 -13.37
CA ARG A 155 8.80 -9.47 -14.38
C ARG A 155 8.07 -8.52 -15.33
N LEU A 156 7.54 -7.43 -14.80
CA LEU A 156 6.83 -6.41 -15.58
C LEU A 156 7.75 -5.41 -16.29
N GLY A 157 9.08 -5.55 -16.16
CA GLY A 157 10.06 -4.65 -16.77
C GLY A 157 10.13 -3.25 -16.14
N GLN A 158 9.61 -3.09 -14.92
CA GLN A 158 9.60 -1.80 -14.22
C GLN A 158 10.88 -1.55 -13.39
N MET A 159 11.66 -2.60 -13.12
CA MET A 159 12.96 -2.52 -12.49
C MET A 159 13.97 -3.21 -13.37
N HIS A 160 15.04 -2.52 -13.72
CA HIS A 160 16.19 -3.15 -14.35
C HIS A 160 16.96 -3.89 -13.25
N GLY A 161 17.13 -5.20 -13.41
CA GLY A 161 18.04 -5.94 -12.57
C GLY A 161 19.42 -5.29 -12.68
N ASN A 162 20.08 -5.02 -11.55
CA ASN A 162 21.52 -4.78 -11.57
C ASN A 162 22.17 -6.00 -12.17
N VAL A 163 22.53 -5.92 -13.44
CA VAL A 163 23.51 -6.81 -14.04
C VAL A 163 24.85 -6.29 -13.58
N GLY A 164 25.25 -6.71 -12.38
CA GLY A 164 26.60 -6.53 -11.89
C GLY A 164 27.44 -7.74 -12.21
#